data_3065196dc42ede57a2d3e132bbf33267
#
_entry.id   3065196dc42ede57a2d3e132bbf33267
#
_cell.length_a   1.000
_cell.length_b   1.000
_cell.length_c   1.000
_cell.angle_alpha   90.00
_cell.angle_beta   90.00
_cell.angle_gamma   90.00
#
_symmetry.space_group_name_H-M   'P 1'
#
loop_
_entity.id
_entity.type
_entity.pdbx_description
1 polymer ?
#
loop_
_entity_poly.entity_id
_entity_poly.type
_entity_poly.pdbx_seq_one_letter_code
_entity_poly.pdbx_strand_id
1 'polypeptide(L)'
;MSTAGVASCEEAEKYFLISLKMVPGRTLSPEVLGFHATHLSQLDRSGRLVLAGPVPERLGGLIVLRVASLADAMAVAEEDPLVRGGYQTYELGTWLMSNRHNGYRPDLPEEHQK
;
A
#
# COMPACT_ATOMS: atom_id res chain seq x y z
N MET A 1 1.04 30.56 7.99
CA MET A 1 0.12 29.68 7.42
C MET A 1 0.79 28.49 6.82
N SER A 2 1.72 28.71 6.09
CA SER A 2 2.41 27.61 5.45
C SER A 2 2.91 26.59 6.45
N THR A 3 3.28 27.02 7.62
CA THR A 3 3.79 26.12 8.62
C THR A 3 2.77 25.06 8.98
N ALA A 4 1.53 25.49 9.16
CA ALA A 4 0.47 24.54 9.47
C ALA A 4 0.28 23.55 8.31
N GLY A 5 0.34 24.07 7.08
CA GLY A 5 0.22 23.20 5.93
C GLY A 5 1.34 22.18 5.84
N VAL A 6 2.55 22.62 6.17
CA VAL A 6 3.70 21.74 6.14
C VAL A 6 3.54 20.63 7.18
N ALA A 7 3.14 20.99 8.38
CA ALA A 7 2.94 19.99 9.43
C ALA A 7 1.89 18.98 9.01
N SER A 8 0.79 19.45 8.42
CA SER A 8 -0.25 18.53 7.96
C SER A 8 0.27 17.58 6.92
N CYS A 9 1.06 18.08 5.97
CA CYS A 9 1.62 17.23 4.94
C CYS A 9 2.51 16.16 5.53
N GLU A 10 3.33 16.52 6.50
CA GLU A 10 4.21 15.55 7.12
C GLU A 10 3.41 14.48 7.84
N GLU A 11 2.33 14.87 8.51
CA GLU A 11 1.50 13.90 9.21
C GLU A 11 0.78 12.98 8.23
N ALA A 12 0.49 13.47 7.03
CA ALA A 12 -0.21 12.67 6.04
C ALA A 12 0.71 11.74 5.30
N GLU A 13 2.04 11.88 5.47
CA GLU A 13 2.99 11.04 4.74
C GLU A 13 3.32 9.80 5.53
N LYS A 14 2.35 8.92 5.62
CA LYS A 14 2.54 7.62 6.24
C LYS A 14 2.51 6.55 5.16
N TYR A 15 3.30 5.51 5.37
CA TYR A 15 3.47 4.48 4.37
C TYR A 15 2.89 3.17 4.86
N PHE A 16 2.27 2.46 3.93
CA PHE A 16 1.63 1.18 4.23
C PHE A 16 1.95 0.21 3.11
N LEU A 17 2.08 -1.05 3.49
CA LEU A 17 2.36 -2.13 2.55
C LEU A 17 1.16 -3.03 2.46
N ILE A 18 0.67 -3.22 1.24
CA ILE A 18 -0.37 -4.21 0.95
C ILE A 18 0.33 -5.38 0.26
N SER A 19 0.20 -6.56 0.84
CA SER A 19 0.69 -7.80 0.23
C SER A 19 -0.50 -8.56 -0.31
N LEU A 20 -0.50 -8.81 -1.61
CA LEU A 20 -1.57 -9.54 -2.28
C LEU A 20 -1.12 -10.98 -2.53
N LYS A 21 -2.04 -11.92 -2.36
CA LYS A 21 -1.76 -13.33 -2.56
C LYS A 21 -2.94 -13.98 -3.27
N MET A 22 -2.62 -14.77 -4.31
CA MET A 22 -3.65 -15.47 -5.08
C MET A 22 -4.44 -16.42 -4.20
N VAL A 23 -5.74 -16.45 -4.42
CA VAL A 23 -6.61 -17.49 -3.85
C VAL A 23 -6.39 -18.76 -4.67
N PRO A 24 -6.14 -19.90 -4.02
CA PRO A 24 -5.92 -21.14 -4.77
C PRO A 24 -7.08 -21.45 -5.70
N GLY A 25 -6.77 -21.88 -6.90
CA GLY A 25 -7.78 -22.24 -7.88
C GLY A 25 -8.35 -21.10 -8.67
N ARG A 26 -7.98 -19.85 -8.37
CA ARG A 26 -8.42 -18.70 -9.14
C ARG A 26 -7.35 -18.30 -10.13
N THR A 27 -7.77 -17.77 -11.27
CA THR A 27 -6.86 -17.25 -12.28
C THR A 27 -7.28 -15.84 -12.64
N LEU A 28 -6.33 -15.06 -13.15
CA LEU A 28 -6.59 -13.67 -13.51
C LEU A 28 -6.71 -13.57 -15.03
N SER A 29 -7.84 -13.03 -15.47
CA SER A 29 -8.04 -12.75 -16.89
C SER A 29 -7.40 -11.41 -17.25
N PRO A 30 -7.11 -11.18 -18.54
CA PRO A 30 -6.63 -9.87 -18.95
C PRO A 30 -7.59 -8.75 -18.59
N GLU A 31 -8.90 -9.02 -18.60
CA GLU A 31 -9.89 -8.01 -18.26
C GLU A 31 -9.79 -7.61 -16.79
N VAL A 32 -9.68 -8.59 -15.90
CA VAL A 32 -9.56 -8.32 -14.47
C VAL A 32 -8.25 -7.59 -14.19
N LEU A 33 -7.17 -7.99 -14.85
CA LEU A 33 -5.90 -7.30 -14.70
C LEU A 33 -6.01 -5.86 -15.19
N GLY A 34 -6.82 -5.61 -16.21
CA GLY A 34 -7.06 -4.24 -16.67
C GLY A 34 -7.77 -3.39 -15.64
N PHE A 35 -8.74 -3.96 -14.92
CA PHE A 35 -9.41 -3.24 -13.84
C PHE A 35 -8.44 -2.92 -12.72
N HIS A 36 -7.57 -3.86 -12.38
CA HIS A 36 -6.54 -3.64 -11.35
C HIS A 36 -5.59 -2.52 -11.78
N ALA A 37 -5.18 -2.53 -13.06
CA ALA A 37 -4.30 -1.49 -13.57
C ALA A 37 -4.96 -0.11 -13.50
N THR A 38 -6.25 -0.02 -13.76
CA THR A 38 -6.99 1.23 -13.63
C THR A 38 -7.00 1.70 -12.18
N HIS A 39 -7.21 0.79 -11.26
CA HIS A 39 -7.18 1.10 -9.82
C HIS A 39 -5.82 1.68 -9.44
N LEU A 40 -4.72 1.04 -9.85
CA LEU A 40 -3.38 1.54 -9.56
C LEU A 40 -3.13 2.90 -10.20
N SER A 41 -3.61 3.09 -11.42
CA SER A 41 -3.45 4.36 -12.12
C SER A 41 -4.13 5.51 -11.37
N GLN A 42 -5.32 5.25 -10.84
CA GLN A 42 -6.04 6.26 -10.06
C GLN A 42 -5.30 6.60 -8.77
N LEU A 43 -4.73 5.59 -8.11
CA LEU A 43 -3.92 5.82 -6.92
C LEU A 43 -2.69 6.67 -7.25
N ASP A 44 -2.07 6.37 -8.38
CA ASP A 44 -0.87 7.09 -8.81
C ASP A 44 -1.20 8.55 -9.09
N ARG A 45 -2.30 8.80 -9.81
CA ARG A 45 -2.69 10.17 -10.13
C ARG A 45 -3.04 10.99 -8.89
N SER A 46 -3.56 10.35 -7.87
CA SER A 46 -3.91 11.04 -6.62
C SER A 46 -2.74 11.18 -5.67
N GLY A 47 -1.55 10.71 -6.06
CA GLY A 47 -0.36 10.82 -5.23
C GLY A 47 -0.29 9.80 -4.10
N ARG A 48 -1.17 8.81 -4.10
CA ARG A 48 -1.22 7.82 -3.02
C ARG A 48 -0.37 6.59 -3.29
N LEU A 49 0.00 6.34 -4.54
CA LEU A 49 0.79 5.17 -4.89
C LEU A 49 2.27 5.52 -4.88
N VAL A 50 3.06 4.75 -4.12
CA VAL A 50 4.51 4.90 -4.14
C VAL A 50 5.12 3.98 -5.19
N LEU A 51 4.79 2.69 -5.09
CA LEU A 51 5.20 1.70 -6.10
C LEU A 51 4.34 0.47 -5.93
N ALA A 52 4.29 -0.35 -6.99
CA ALA A 52 3.51 -1.57 -6.98
C ALA A 52 4.04 -2.50 -8.06
N GLY A 53 3.77 -3.78 -7.89
CA GLY A 53 4.13 -4.75 -8.91
C GLY A 53 3.94 -6.17 -8.43
N PRO A 54 3.92 -7.12 -9.37
CA PRO A 54 3.80 -8.52 -9.01
C PRO A 54 5.10 -9.07 -8.44
N VAL A 55 4.97 -10.09 -7.62
CA VAL A 55 6.09 -10.87 -7.09
C VAL A 55 5.80 -12.32 -7.49
N PRO A 56 6.27 -12.74 -8.69
CA PRO A 56 5.82 -14.02 -9.25
C PRO A 56 6.11 -15.22 -8.37
N GLU A 57 7.25 -15.24 -7.69
CA GLU A 57 7.62 -16.38 -6.85
C GLU A 57 6.66 -16.57 -5.70
N ARG A 58 5.93 -15.53 -5.31
CA ARG A 58 4.97 -15.59 -4.21
C ARG A 58 3.55 -15.68 -4.70
N LEU A 59 3.34 -15.73 -6.01
CA LEU A 59 2.00 -15.79 -6.62
C LEU A 59 1.14 -14.63 -6.12
N GLY A 60 1.70 -13.43 -6.14
CA GLY A 60 0.97 -12.25 -5.68
C GLY A 60 1.70 -10.99 -6.06
N GLY A 61 1.48 -9.93 -5.28
CA GLY A 61 2.10 -8.65 -5.56
C GLY A 61 2.20 -7.79 -4.33
N LEU A 62 2.86 -6.67 -4.48
CA LEU A 62 3.04 -5.69 -3.41
C LEU A 62 2.57 -4.32 -3.90
N ILE A 63 1.95 -3.58 -3.00
CA ILE A 63 1.55 -2.19 -3.25
C ILE A 63 2.01 -1.38 -2.04
N VAL A 64 2.77 -0.32 -2.29
CA VAL A 64 3.18 0.58 -1.22
C VAL A 64 2.41 1.88 -1.41
N LEU A 65 1.73 2.28 -0.36
CA LEU A 65 0.87 3.47 -0.36
C LEU A 65 1.44 4.55 0.54
N ARG A 66 1.09 5.79 0.20
CA ARG A 66 1.32 6.94 1.06
C ARG A 66 -0.03 7.59 1.31
N VAL A 67 -0.60 7.30 2.46
CA VAL A 67 -1.93 7.79 2.84
C VAL A 67 -1.90 8.19 4.31
N ALA A 68 -2.98 8.79 4.78
CA ALA A 68 -3.01 9.41 6.10
C ALA A 68 -3.16 8.41 7.24
N SER A 69 -3.79 7.26 7.00
CA SER A 69 -4.12 6.35 8.10
C SER A 69 -4.18 4.91 7.62
N LEU A 70 -4.11 4.00 8.60
CA LEU A 70 -4.28 2.58 8.31
C LEU A 70 -5.67 2.31 7.74
N ALA A 71 -6.69 3.02 8.22
CA ALA A 71 -8.04 2.85 7.70
C ALA A 71 -8.11 3.24 6.23
N ASP A 72 -7.43 4.31 5.84
CA ASP A 72 -7.39 4.71 4.44
C ASP A 72 -6.70 3.65 3.60
N ALA A 73 -5.61 3.07 4.10
CA ALA A 73 -4.91 2.02 3.37
C ALA A 73 -5.79 0.78 3.23
N MET A 74 -6.55 0.43 4.26
CA MET A 74 -7.46 -0.70 4.21
C MET A 74 -8.52 -0.48 3.15
N ALA A 75 -9.09 0.73 3.08
CA ALA A 75 -10.10 1.04 2.07
C ALA A 75 -9.53 0.87 0.67
N VAL A 76 -8.30 1.31 0.45
CA VAL A 76 -7.65 1.12 -0.85
C VAL A 76 -7.52 -0.35 -1.19
N ALA A 77 -7.08 -1.16 -0.23
CA ALA A 77 -6.90 -2.60 -0.47
C ALA A 77 -8.23 -3.26 -0.81
N GLU A 78 -9.29 -2.88 -0.09
CA GLU A 78 -10.60 -3.51 -0.30
C GLU A 78 -11.30 -3.04 -1.55
N GLU A 79 -10.88 -1.90 -2.11
CA GLU A 79 -11.43 -1.41 -3.38
C GLU A 79 -10.73 -2.02 -4.59
N ASP A 80 -9.60 -2.69 -4.39
CA ASP A 80 -8.88 -3.30 -5.49
C ASP A 80 -9.75 -4.40 -6.12
N PRO A 81 -9.97 -4.36 -7.45
CA PRO A 81 -10.77 -5.39 -8.11
C PRO A 81 -10.28 -6.81 -7.87
N LEU A 82 -8.98 -7.00 -7.68
CA LEU A 82 -8.45 -8.33 -7.39
C LEU A 82 -8.95 -8.85 -6.05
N VAL A 83 -9.09 -7.95 -5.08
CA VAL A 83 -9.59 -8.30 -3.75
C VAL A 83 -11.11 -8.39 -3.75
N ARG A 84 -11.76 -7.39 -4.32
CA ARG A 84 -13.24 -7.37 -4.34
C ARG A 84 -13.82 -8.55 -5.08
N GLY A 85 -13.15 -8.98 -6.13
CA GLY A 85 -13.63 -10.11 -6.93
C GLY A 85 -13.27 -11.47 -6.35
N GLY A 86 -12.56 -11.50 -5.22
CA GLY A 86 -12.19 -12.76 -4.60
C GLY A 86 -11.06 -13.49 -5.29
N TYR A 87 -10.31 -12.81 -6.15
CA TYR A 87 -9.16 -13.43 -6.82
C TYR A 87 -7.94 -13.50 -5.94
N GLN A 88 -7.78 -12.49 -5.08
CA GLN A 88 -6.64 -12.41 -4.18
C GLN A 88 -7.10 -11.97 -2.81
N THR A 89 -6.35 -12.36 -1.80
CA THR A 89 -6.50 -11.84 -0.44
C THR A 89 -5.36 -10.85 -0.19
N TYR A 90 -5.48 -10.08 0.89
CA TYR A 90 -4.44 -9.11 1.19
C TYR A 90 -4.07 -9.14 2.66
N GLU A 91 -2.84 -8.72 2.91
CA GLU A 91 -2.37 -8.39 4.25
C GLU A 91 -1.88 -6.95 4.20
N LEU A 92 -2.09 -6.24 5.30
CA LEU A 92 -1.80 -4.82 5.36
C LEU A 92 -0.89 -4.56 6.55
N GLY A 93 0.19 -3.83 6.32
CA GLY A 93 1.10 -3.46 7.39
C GLY A 93 1.54 -2.01 7.27
N THR A 94 1.91 -1.43 8.41
CA THR A 94 2.52 -0.12 8.45
C THR A 94 3.99 -0.28 8.09
N TRP A 95 4.48 0.58 7.18
CA TRP A 95 5.88 0.54 6.77
C TRP A 95 6.58 1.74 7.36
N LEU A 96 7.44 1.50 8.35
CA LEU A 96 8.23 2.55 8.96
C LEU A 96 9.51 2.67 8.14
N MET A 97 9.62 3.77 7.41
CA MET A 97 10.73 3.95 6.47
C MET A 97 12.04 4.14 7.21
N SER A 98 13.07 3.43 6.78
CA SER A 98 14.44 3.68 7.20
C SER A 98 15.14 4.41 6.07
N ASN A 99 15.66 5.60 6.33
CA ASN A 99 16.34 6.38 5.31
C ASN A 99 17.39 7.28 5.96
N ARG A 100 18.11 7.99 5.12
CA ARG A 100 19.20 8.84 5.62
C ARG A 100 18.70 10.00 6.49
N HIS A 101 17.43 10.40 6.31
CA HIS A 101 16.91 11.53 7.08
C HIS A 101 16.64 11.15 8.53
N ASN A 102 16.44 9.88 8.82
CA ASN A 102 16.27 9.42 10.18
C ASN A 102 17.40 8.49 10.63
N GLY A 103 18.52 8.50 9.90
CA GLY A 103 19.67 7.68 10.23
C GLY A 103 19.35 6.20 10.14
N TYR A 104 18.39 5.85 9.32
CA TYR A 104 17.93 4.46 9.12
C TYR A 104 17.35 3.88 10.41
N ARG A 105 16.83 4.74 11.28
CA ARG A 105 16.27 4.35 12.58
C ARG A 105 14.88 4.96 12.74
N PRO A 106 13.85 4.31 12.18
CA PRO A 106 12.49 4.80 12.39
C PRO A 106 12.06 4.61 13.84
N ASP A 107 11.07 5.39 14.27
CA ASP A 107 10.49 5.25 15.59
C ASP A 107 9.68 3.98 15.67
N LEU A 108 10.24 2.96 16.30
CA LEU A 108 9.54 1.69 16.48
C LEU A 108 8.62 1.74 17.68
N PRO A 109 7.50 1.01 17.63
CA PRO A 109 6.69 0.84 18.83
C PRO A 109 7.52 0.28 19.96
N GLU A 110 7.20 0.66 21.19
CA GLU A 110 8.00 0.30 22.35
C GLU A 110 8.20 -1.20 22.46
N GLU A 111 7.18 -1.96 22.10
CA GLU A 111 7.25 -3.42 22.19
C GLU A 111 8.28 -4.03 21.24
N HIS A 112 8.79 -3.28 20.29
CA HIS A 112 9.77 -3.77 19.32
C HIS A 112 11.17 -3.24 19.59
N GLN A 113 11.39 -2.57 20.71
CA GLN A 113 12.68 -1.92 20.98
C GLN A 113 13.49 -2.66 22.03
N LYS A 114 13.51 -3.95 22.01
CA LYS A 114 14.25 -4.71 23.03
C LYS A 114 15.60 -5.21 22.60
#